data_2f111ecb150401608f70cd8b4b3d8d08
#
_entry.id   2f111ecb150401608f70cd8b4b3d8d08
#
_cell.length_a   1.000
_cell.length_b   1.000
_cell.length_c   1.000
_cell.angle_alpha   90.00
_cell.angle_beta   90.00
_cell.angle_gamma   90.00
#
_symmetry.space_group_name_H-M   'P 1'
#
loop_
_entity.id
_entity.type
_entity.pdbx_description
1 polymer ?
#
loop_
_entity_poly.entity_id
_entity_poly.type
_entity_poly.pdbx_seq_one_letter_code
_entity_poly.pdbx_strand_id
1 'polypeptide(L)'
;MSKSVTVLMGGWAAEREVSLASGAACADALNDAGYDVTRGDVSRNLKTLIDALKPAPDVVFNALHGRFGEDGRIQSLLDILGLPYTHSGVLASALAMDKQSAKALFAARGIPCPEGKLLTIAEIGDSMPLNPPFVVKPNNEGSSVGVMVIRQGDNRVTFDNWPYGDDVLVEQYIDGRELTVAVIGDRALGVTDLRPNVGFYDYEAKYTDGKTEHLCPAPIPDEITELAMEYAVLAHQALGCRGVSRSDFRYDDTESSPGRLYMLEVNTQPGMTPLSLVPEQAAHAGMSMSDLVAWMVENATCDA
;
A
#
# COMPACT_ATOMS: atom_id res chain seq x y z
N MET A 1 -20.21 -26.27 -8.56
CA MET A 1 -19.37 -25.62 -9.61
C MET A 1 -18.36 -24.78 -8.85
N SER A 2 -17.10 -24.73 -9.28
CA SER A 2 -16.11 -23.83 -8.69
C SER A 2 -16.52 -22.38 -8.95
N LYS A 3 -16.24 -21.46 -8.01
CA LYS A 3 -16.43 -20.03 -8.24
C LYS A 3 -15.56 -19.57 -9.41
N SER A 4 -16.12 -18.74 -10.28
CA SER A 4 -15.39 -18.07 -11.34
C SER A 4 -14.76 -16.77 -10.82
N VAL A 5 -13.46 -16.58 -11.07
CA VAL A 5 -12.70 -15.41 -10.60
C VAL A 5 -12.00 -14.76 -11.80
N THR A 6 -12.25 -13.47 -12.00
CA THR A 6 -11.46 -12.68 -12.96
C THR A 6 -10.39 -11.90 -12.23
N VAL A 7 -9.12 -12.18 -12.50
CA VAL A 7 -7.97 -11.44 -11.94
C VAL A 7 -7.65 -10.28 -12.88
N LEU A 8 -7.90 -9.05 -12.41
CA LEU A 8 -7.52 -7.83 -13.12
C LEU A 8 -6.08 -7.47 -12.81
N MET A 9 -5.24 -7.31 -13.84
CA MET A 9 -3.82 -7.00 -13.71
C MET A 9 -3.36 -6.06 -14.83
N GLY A 10 -2.12 -5.58 -14.76
CA GLY A 10 -1.55 -4.66 -15.74
C GLY A 10 -1.86 -3.20 -15.42
N GLY A 11 -2.79 -2.59 -16.14
CA GLY A 11 -3.06 -1.17 -16.01
C GLY A 11 -2.04 -0.30 -16.77
N TRP A 12 -1.97 0.99 -16.43
CA TRP A 12 -1.09 1.98 -17.08
C TRP A 12 -0.33 2.87 -16.10
N ALA A 13 -0.33 2.51 -14.82
CA ALA A 13 0.50 3.15 -13.81
C ALA A 13 1.97 2.72 -13.95
N ALA A 14 2.86 3.39 -13.26
CA ALA A 14 4.28 3.04 -13.22
C ALA A 14 4.50 1.61 -12.70
N GLU A 15 3.58 1.12 -11.87
CA GLU A 15 3.57 -0.21 -11.26
C GLU A 15 3.01 -1.32 -12.15
N ARG A 16 2.82 -1.10 -13.48
CA ARG A 16 2.24 -2.10 -14.39
C ARG A 16 2.90 -3.47 -14.29
N GLU A 17 4.23 -3.53 -14.31
CA GLU A 17 4.97 -4.79 -14.26
C GLU A 17 4.79 -5.52 -12.93
N VAL A 18 4.70 -4.78 -11.82
CA VAL A 18 4.39 -5.32 -10.49
C VAL A 18 2.97 -5.88 -10.47
N SER A 19 2.03 -5.18 -11.10
CA SER A 19 0.63 -5.63 -11.23
C SER A 19 0.52 -6.92 -12.05
N LEU A 20 1.26 -7.03 -13.15
CA LEU A 20 1.29 -8.25 -13.95
C LEU A 20 1.87 -9.43 -13.16
N ALA A 21 2.96 -9.22 -12.42
CA ALA A 21 3.58 -10.24 -11.59
C ALA A 21 2.66 -10.66 -10.41
N SER A 22 2.07 -9.70 -9.69
CA SER A 22 1.09 -9.95 -8.62
C SER A 22 -0.12 -10.71 -9.14
N GLY A 23 -0.69 -10.25 -10.26
CA GLY A 23 -1.86 -10.89 -10.85
C GLY A 23 -1.59 -12.30 -11.34
N ALA A 24 -0.40 -12.57 -11.92
CA ALA A 24 0.01 -13.91 -12.31
C ALA A 24 0.12 -14.83 -11.10
N ALA A 25 0.82 -14.40 -10.04
CA ALA A 25 0.99 -15.19 -8.81
C ALA A 25 -0.36 -15.49 -8.14
N CYS A 26 -1.25 -14.48 -8.04
CA CYS A 26 -2.59 -14.67 -7.49
C CYS A 26 -3.44 -15.63 -8.33
N ALA A 27 -3.40 -15.50 -9.66
CA ALA A 27 -4.14 -16.38 -10.56
C ALA A 27 -3.69 -17.84 -10.46
N ASP A 28 -2.38 -18.09 -10.37
CA ASP A 28 -1.83 -19.43 -10.18
C ASP A 28 -2.26 -20.02 -8.83
N ALA A 29 -2.14 -19.24 -7.74
CA ALA A 29 -2.55 -19.67 -6.42
C ALA A 29 -4.07 -19.95 -6.31
N LEU A 30 -4.92 -19.16 -7.01
CA LEU A 30 -6.36 -19.39 -7.09
C LEU A 30 -6.69 -20.67 -7.88
N ASN A 31 -5.98 -20.93 -8.99
CA ASN A 31 -6.13 -22.19 -9.73
C ASN A 31 -5.76 -23.40 -8.84
N ASP A 32 -4.64 -23.30 -8.08
CA ASP A 32 -4.22 -24.34 -7.13
C ASP A 32 -5.25 -24.54 -6.00
N ALA A 33 -5.94 -23.48 -5.61
CA ALA A 33 -7.07 -23.53 -4.65
C ALA A 33 -8.38 -24.04 -5.26
N GLY A 34 -8.44 -24.31 -6.56
CA GLY A 34 -9.60 -24.93 -7.23
C GLY A 34 -10.64 -23.95 -7.78
N TYR A 35 -10.33 -22.68 -7.94
CA TYR A 35 -11.18 -21.69 -8.60
C TYR A 35 -11.08 -21.77 -10.13
N ASP A 36 -12.11 -21.31 -10.83
CA ASP A 36 -12.09 -21.14 -12.30
C ASP A 36 -11.61 -19.71 -12.61
N VAL A 37 -10.34 -19.59 -13.04
CA VAL A 37 -9.64 -18.31 -13.11
C VAL A 37 -9.48 -17.80 -14.53
N THR A 38 -9.92 -16.56 -14.76
CA THR A 38 -9.65 -15.79 -15.99
C THR A 38 -8.71 -14.64 -15.67
N ARG A 39 -7.69 -14.40 -16.52
CA ARG A 39 -6.76 -13.27 -16.39
C ARG A 39 -7.18 -12.14 -17.32
N GLY A 40 -7.35 -10.92 -16.77
CA GLY A 40 -7.71 -9.71 -17.48
C GLY A 40 -6.58 -8.68 -17.45
N ASP A 41 -5.86 -8.51 -18.57
CA ASP A 41 -4.89 -7.39 -18.70
C ASP A 41 -5.66 -6.10 -19.01
N VAL A 42 -5.60 -5.15 -18.08
CA VAL A 42 -6.32 -3.89 -18.12
C VAL A 42 -5.54 -2.82 -18.88
N SER A 43 -6.23 -2.10 -19.77
CA SER A 43 -5.69 -0.96 -20.51
C SER A 43 -6.61 0.26 -20.37
N ARG A 44 -6.19 1.42 -20.91
CA ARG A 44 -7.05 2.64 -20.96
C ARG A 44 -8.26 2.52 -21.88
N ASN A 45 -8.67 1.31 -22.22
CA ASN A 45 -9.84 1.05 -23.06
C ASN A 45 -10.94 0.41 -22.20
N LEU A 46 -11.94 1.21 -21.82
CA LEU A 46 -13.06 0.76 -21.01
C LEU A 46 -13.81 -0.42 -21.65
N LYS A 47 -13.91 -0.45 -22.98
CA LYS A 47 -14.57 -1.56 -23.67
C LYS A 47 -13.83 -2.88 -23.43
N THR A 48 -12.50 -2.91 -23.54
CA THR A 48 -11.72 -4.13 -23.31
C THR A 48 -11.82 -4.58 -21.85
N LEU A 49 -11.87 -3.66 -20.90
CA LEU A 49 -12.08 -3.98 -19.48
C LEU A 49 -13.46 -4.61 -19.26
N ILE A 50 -14.53 -4.02 -19.81
CA ILE A 50 -15.88 -4.58 -19.70
C ILE A 50 -15.99 -5.95 -20.39
N ASP A 51 -15.31 -6.13 -21.54
CA ASP A 51 -15.31 -7.41 -22.24
C ASP A 51 -14.53 -8.50 -21.47
N ALA A 52 -13.47 -8.14 -20.74
CA ALA A 52 -12.75 -9.07 -19.85
C ALA A 52 -13.58 -9.53 -18.63
N LEU A 53 -14.66 -8.81 -18.30
CA LEU A 53 -15.62 -9.16 -17.23
C LEU A 53 -16.85 -9.90 -17.80
N LYS A 54 -16.76 -10.50 -18.99
CA LYS A 54 -17.83 -11.27 -19.60
C LYS A 54 -17.38 -12.70 -19.96
N PRO A 55 -18.17 -13.75 -19.58
CA PRO A 55 -19.36 -13.65 -18.72
C PRO A 55 -19.01 -13.07 -17.35
N ALA A 56 -19.98 -12.47 -16.64
CA ALA A 56 -19.77 -11.88 -15.34
C ALA A 56 -19.20 -12.93 -14.36
N PRO A 57 -18.01 -12.69 -13.76
CA PRO A 57 -17.44 -13.60 -12.78
C PRO A 57 -18.20 -13.51 -11.45
N ASP A 58 -18.06 -14.54 -10.61
CA ASP A 58 -18.59 -14.52 -9.25
C ASP A 58 -17.83 -13.52 -8.38
N VAL A 59 -16.52 -13.35 -8.64
CA VAL A 59 -15.64 -12.39 -7.94
C VAL A 59 -14.60 -11.81 -8.89
N VAL A 60 -14.29 -10.53 -8.72
CA VAL A 60 -13.15 -9.88 -9.34
C VAL A 60 -11.99 -9.81 -8.33
N PHE A 61 -10.87 -10.44 -8.63
CA PHE A 61 -9.65 -10.26 -7.88
C PHE A 61 -8.90 -9.05 -8.45
N ASN A 62 -8.86 -7.94 -7.70
CA ASN A 62 -8.14 -6.75 -8.13
C ASN A 62 -6.66 -6.88 -7.77
N ALA A 63 -5.79 -7.04 -8.77
CA ALA A 63 -4.33 -7.04 -8.63
C ALA A 63 -3.69 -5.85 -9.36
N LEU A 64 -4.47 -4.80 -9.64
CA LEU A 64 -3.96 -3.55 -10.19
C LEU A 64 -3.22 -2.76 -9.11
N HIS A 65 -2.16 -2.06 -9.48
CA HIS A 65 -1.40 -1.20 -8.57
C HIS A 65 -1.35 0.24 -9.08
N GLY A 66 -1.11 1.19 -8.14
CA GLY A 66 -1.04 2.60 -8.41
C GLY A 66 -2.39 3.25 -8.73
N ARG A 67 -2.32 4.44 -9.34
CA ARG A 67 -3.53 5.17 -9.75
C ARG A 67 -4.41 4.34 -10.65
N PHE A 68 -5.72 4.48 -10.52
CA PHE A 68 -6.79 3.69 -11.09
C PHE A 68 -7.04 2.37 -10.34
N GLY A 69 -6.01 1.61 -9.99
CA GLY A 69 -6.15 0.33 -9.28
C GLY A 69 -6.44 0.50 -7.78
N GLU A 70 -5.86 1.54 -7.16
CA GLU A 70 -5.82 1.73 -5.70
C GLU A 70 -6.59 2.98 -5.22
N ASP A 71 -7.15 3.79 -6.11
CA ASP A 71 -7.66 5.13 -5.80
C ASP A 71 -9.21 5.25 -5.83
N GLY A 72 -9.92 4.13 -5.85
CA GLY A 72 -11.38 4.07 -5.86
C GLY A 72 -12.02 4.03 -7.25
N ARG A 73 -11.28 4.26 -8.34
CA ARG A 73 -11.84 4.33 -9.70
C ARG A 73 -12.29 2.98 -10.24
N ILE A 74 -11.44 1.96 -10.16
CA ILE A 74 -11.81 0.60 -10.55
C ILE A 74 -12.88 0.05 -9.62
N GLN A 75 -12.79 0.34 -8.32
CA GLN A 75 -13.76 -0.07 -7.32
C GLN A 75 -15.15 0.49 -7.66
N SER A 76 -15.23 1.80 -8.01
CA SER A 76 -16.49 2.44 -8.44
C SER A 76 -17.10 1.77 -9.69
N LEU A 77 -16.25 1.38 -10.65
CA LEU A 77 -16.74 0.67 -11.83
C LEU A 77 -17.30 -0.70 -11.47
N LEU A 78 -16.63 -1.44 -10.59
CA LEU A 78 -17.08 -2.77 -10.14
C LEU A 78 -18.37 -2.68 -9.32
N ASP A 79 -18.52 -1.65 -8.48
CA ASP A 79 -19.78 -1.36 -7.77
C ASP A 79 -20.93 -1.08 -8.75
N ILE A 80 -20.72 -0.23 -9.77
CA ILE A 80 -21.74 0.05 -10.80
C ILE A 80 -22.16 -1.23 -11.55
N LEU A 81 -21.22 -2.18 -11.75
CA LEU A 81 -21.50 -3.46 -12.39
C LEU A 81 -22.09 -4.51 -11.43
N GLY A 82 -22.18 -4.22 -10.12
CA GLY A 82 -22.64 -5.15 -9.09
C GLY A 82 -21.75 -6.38 -8.94
N LEU A 83 -20.45 -6.24 -9.21
CA LEU A 83 -19.47 -7.35 -9.16
C LEU A 83 -18.72 -7.29 -7.82
N PRO A 84 -18.80 -8.34 -6.97
CA PRO A 84 -17.96 -8.44 -5.78
C PRO A 84 -16.47 -8.41 -6.14
N TYR A 85 -15.65 -7.70 -5.34
CA TYR A 85 -14.22 -7.58 -5.58
C TYR A 85 -13.40 -7.66 -4.29
N THR A 86 -12.15 -8.08 -4.43
CA THR A 86 -11.20 -8.16 -3.33
C THR A 86 -10.69 -6.78 -2.93
N HIS A 87 -10.17 -6.67 -1.69
CA HIS A 87 -9.63 -5.45 -1.09
C HIS A 87 -10.70 -4.39 -0.75
N SER A 88 -10.22 -3.18 -0.46
CA SER A 88 -11.04 -2.08 0.06
C SER A 88 -11.95 -1.47 -1.01
N GLY A 89 -13.06 -0.88 -0.54
CA GLY A 89 -14.02 -0.18 -1.38
C GLY A 89 -13.59 1.21 -1.82
N VAL A 90 -14.49 1.92 -2.49
CA VAL A 90 -14.22 3.23 -3.13
C VAL A 90 -13.66 4.26 -2.15
N LEU A 91 -14.38 4.50 -1.04
CA LEU A 91 -14.01 5.56 -0.11
C LEU A 91 -12.69 5.26 0.59
N ALA A 92 -12.50 4.04 1.08
CA ALA A 92 -11.27 3.65 1.77
C ALA A 92 -10.05 3.74 0.85
N SER A 93 -10.17 3.29 -0.41
CA SER A 93 -9.12 3.39 -1.41
C SER A 93 -8.77 4.85 -1.74
N ALA A 94 -9.76 5.71 -1.92
CA ALA A 94 -9.54 7.13 -2.20
C ALA A 94 -8.89 7.86 -1.01
N LEU A 95 -9.34 7.59 0.23
CA LEU A 95 -8.78 8.18 1.44
C LEU A 95 -7.35 7.71 1.71
N ALA A 96 -7.06 6.42 1.51
CA ALA A 96 -5.72 5.87 1.70
C ALA A 96 -4.72 6.45 0.69
N MET A 97 -5.14 6.67 -0.56
CA MET A 97 -4.29 7.26 -1.59
C MET A 97 -3.94 8.71 -1.30
N ASP A 98 -4.81 9.47 -0.61
CA ASP A 98 -4.56 10.85 -0.17
C ASP A 98 -3.91 10.85 1.21
N LYS A 99 -2.56 10.99 1.24
CA LYS A 99 -1.79 10.89 2.49
C LYS A 99 -2.19 11.91 3.54
N GLN A 100 -2.53 13.13 3.14
CA GLN A 100 -2.98 14.17 4.08
C GLN A 100 -4.32 13.80 4.72
N SER A 101 -5.28 13.31 3.94
CA SER A 101 -6.58 12.87 4.44
C SER A 101 -6.44 11.62 5.33
N ALA A 102 -5.63 10.64 4.93
CA ALA A 102 -5.34 9.46 5.72
C ALA A 102 -4.74 9.82 7.09
N LYS A 103 -3.71 10.68 7.11
CA LYS A 103 -3.06 11.14 8.35
C LYS A 103 -4.04 11.88 9.29
N ALA A 104 -4.97 12.66 8.75
CA ALA A 104 -6.00 13.32 9.56
C ALA A 104 -6.92 12.30 10.27
N LEU A 105 -7.28 11.20 9.57
CA LEU A 105 -8.06 10.11 10.16
C LEU A 105 -7.25 9.31 11.19
N PHE A 106 -5.97 9.07 10.94
CA PHE A 106 -5.07 8.40 11.90
C PHE A 106 -4.93 9.23 13.17
N ALA A 107 -4.68 10.53 13.04
CA ALA A 107 -4.58 11.45 14.17
C ALA A 107 -5.87 11.47 15.02
N ALA A 108 -7.06 11.43 14.39
CA ALA A 108 -8.34 11.35 15.08
C ALA A 108 -8.53 10.05 15.87
N ARG A 109 -7.73 9.01 15.59
CA ARG A 109 -7.68 7.74 16.34
C ARG A 109 -6.49 7.65 17.29
N GLY A 110 -5.73 8.74 17.47
CA GLY A 110 -4.58 8.78 18.36
C GLY A 110 -3.33 8.07 17.81
N ILE A 111 -3.30 7.75 16.50
CA ILE A 111 -2.14 7.13 15.85
C ILE A 111 -1.15 8.24 15.49
N PRO A 112 0.09 8.22 16.02
CA PRO A 112 1.11 9.20 15.71
C PRO A 112 1.53 9.14 14.24
N CYS A 113 1.66 10.31 13.61
CA CYS A 113 2.21 10.48 12.28
C CYS A 113 3.34 11.50 12.32
N PRO A 114 4.31 11.49 11.39
CA PRO A 114 5.26 12.58 11.27
C PRO A 114 4.55 13.92 11.14
N GLU A 115 4.99 14.93 11.87
CA GLU A 115 4.46 16.28 11.73
C GLU A 115 4.72 16.81 10.33
N GLY A 116 3.72 17.43 9.72
CA GLY A 116 3.86 17.91 8.35
C GLY A 116 2.67 18.71 7.88
N LYS A 117 2.78 19.21 6.65
CA LYS A 117 1.74 20.00 6.01
C LYS A 117 1.73 19.77 4.50
N LEU A 118 0.55 19.90 3.92
CA LEU A 118 0.38 19.96 2.48
C LEU A 118 0.68 21.40 2.01
N LEU A 119 1.55 21.53 1.02
CA LEU A 119 1.91 22.80 0.39
C LEU A 119 1.85 22.63 -1.13
N THR A 120 1.62 23.74 -1.82
CA THR A 120 1.85 23.78 -3.26
C THR A 120 3.33 24.03 -3.55
N ILE A 121 3.79 23.61 -4.74
CA ILE A 121 5.16 23.92 -5.22
C ILE A 121 5.42 25.43 -5.17
N ALA A 122 4.43 26.24 -5.52
CA ALA A 122 4.51 27.71 -5.48
C ALA A 122 4.71 28.25 -4.06
N GLU A 123 4.08 27.65 -3.05
CA GLU A 123 4.25 28.05 -1.63
C GLU A 123 5.62 27.66 -1.08
N ILE A 124 6.21 26.57 -1.55
CA ILE A 124 7.57 26.18 -1.18
C ILE A 124 8.55 27.18 -1.82
N GLY A 125 8.40 27.47 -3.12
CA GLY A 125 9.25 28.40 -3.84
C GLY A 125 10.75 28.10 -3.66
N ASP A 126 11.53 29.13 -3.37
CA ASP A 126 12.95 29.01 -3.05
C ASP A 126 13.24 28.89 -1.54
N SER A 127 12.19 28.68 -0.71
CA SER A 127 12.33 28.58 0.73
C SER A 127 12.52 27.15 1.21
N MET A 128 13.02 27.01 2.45
CA MET A 128 13.05 25.73 3.16
C MET A 128 11.81 25.67 4.07
N PRO A 129 10.79 24.85 3.74
CA PRO A 129 9.52 24.83 4.48
C PRO A 129 9.64 24.27 5.90
N LEU A 130 10.68 23.49 6.17
CA LEU A 130 11.05 22.96 7.48
C LEU A 130 12.58 23.05 7.67
N ASN A 131 13.03 22.89 8.93
CA ASN A 131 14.45 22.68 9.21
C ASN A 131 14.87 21.27 8.79
N PRO A 132 15.95 21.09 8.02
CA PRO A 132 16.46 19.76 7.69
C PRO A 132 16.90 18.94 8.92
N PRO A 133 16.73 17.61 8.92
CA PRO A 133 16.20 16.81 7.80
C PRO A 133 14.67 16.80 7.74
N PHE A 134 14.13 16.80 6.52
CA PHE A 134 12.69 16.62 6.29
C PHE A 134 12.42 15.88 4.97
N VAL A 135 11.19 15.39 4.80
CA VAL A 135 10.75 14.65 3.62
C VAL A 135 9.80 15.50 2.80
N VAL A 136 9.96 15.45 1.48
CA VAL A 136 9.05 16.01 0.50
C VAL A 136 8.57 14.88 -0.40
N LYS A 137 7.26 14.73 -0.56
CA LYS A 137 6.68 13.64 -1.36
C LYS A 137 5.35 14.05 -1.98
N PRO A 138 4.95 13.41 -3.10
CA PRO A 138 3.61 13.58 -3.64
C PRO A 138 2.54 13.18 -2.62
N ASN A 139 1.44 13.92 -2.55
CA ASN A 139 0.32 13.57 -1.66
C ASN A 139 -0.38 12.27 -2.11
N ASN A 140 -0.49 12.03 -3.42
CA ASN A 140 -1.38 11.02 -4.02
C ASN A 140 -0.65 10.01 -4.91
N GLU A 141 0.57 9.61 -4.57
CA GLU A 141 1.34 8.60 -5.30
C GLU A 141 1.79 7.46 -4.37
N GLY A 142 1.99 6.28 -4.94
CA GLY A 142 2.46 5.08 -4.26
C GLY A 142 3.96 4.81 -4.47
N SER A 143 4.42 3.64 -3.99
CA SER A 143 5.71 3.02 -4.30
C SER A 143 6.94 3.90 -4.05
N SER A 144 6.90 4.82 -3.10
CA SER A 144 7.98 5.80 -2.80
C SER A 144 8.40 6.69 -4.00
N VAL A 145 7.55 6.79 -5.01
CA VAL A 145 7.83 7.60 -6.21
C VAL A 145 7.82 9.08 -5.84
N GLY A 146 8.84 9.82 -6.26
CA GLY A 146 8.97 11.26 -6.00
C GLY A 146 9.31 11.63 -4.55
N VAL A 147 9.68 10.68 -3.69
CA VAL A 147 10.11 10.98 -2.33
C VAL A 147 11.51 11.60 -2.34
N MET A 148 11.66 12.75 -1.72
CA MET A 148 12.91 13.45 -1.52
C MET A 148 13.20 13.62 -0.03
N VAL A 149 14.40 13.25 0.40
CA VAL A 149 14.89 13.52 1.77
C VAL A 149 15.86 14.71 1.69
N ILE A 150 15.43 15.82 2.26
CA ILE A 150 16.23 17.06 2.33
C ILE A 150 17.09 17.00 3.59
N ARG A 151 18.40 17.08 3.43
CA ARG A 151 19.38 16.88 4.50
C ARG A 151 20.03 18.20 4.91
N GLN A 152 20.71 18.17 6.04
CA GLN A 152 21.54 19.29 6.49
C GLN A 152 22.60 19.62 5.43
N GLY A 153 22.62 20.87 4.96
CA GLY A 153 23.52 21.33 3.90
C GLY A 153 22.88 21.49 2.52
N ASP A 154 21.68 20.92 2.32
CA ASP A 154 20.88 21.21 1.15
C ASP A 154 20.37 22.66 1.22
N ASN A 155 20.43 23.37 0.09
CA ASN A 155 20.13 24.81 0.07
C ASN A 155 18.68 25.11 -0.36
N ARG A 156 18.04 24.19 -1.07
CA ARG A 156 16.66 24.35 -1.57
C ARG A 156 16.05 23.00 -1.96
N VAL A 157 14.71 22.96 -2.03
CA VAL A 157 13.96 21.89 -2.69
C VAL A 157 13.86 22.21 -4.17
N THR A 158 14.11 21.25 -5.05
CA THR A 158 13.97 21.40 -6.50
C THR A 158 12.92 20.44 -7.04
N PHE A 159 12.08 20.96 -7.95
CA PHE A 159 11.00 20.19 -8.56
C PHE A 159 11.21 20.00 -10.07
N ASP A 160 12.47 19.88 -10.49
CA ASP A 160 12.83 19.66 -11.89
C ASP A 160 12.18 18.37 -12.41
N ASN A 161 11.40 18.49 -13.49
CA ASN A 161 10.65 17.36 -14.07
C ASN A 161 9.70 16.65 -13.08
N TRP A 162 9.04 17.39 -12.19
CA TRP A 162 8.07 16.86 -11.24
C TRP A 162 6.70 16.64 -11.90
N PRO A 163 6.26 15.36 -12.14
CA PRO A 163 5.03 15.07 -12.88
C PRO A 163 3.84 14.81 -11.97
N TYR A 164 3.95 15.02 -10.64
CA TYR A 164 3.00 14.50 -9.63
C TYR A 164 1.96 15.53 -9.17
N GLY A 165 1.78 16.61 -9.94
CA GLY A 165 0.87 17.72 -9.59
C GLY A 165 1.52 18.73 -8.65
N ASP A 166 0.74 19.71 -8.22
CA ASP A 166 1.25 20.85 -7.46
C ASP A 166 1.24 20.62 -5.95
N ASP A 167 0.41 19.68 -5.46
CA ASP A 167 0.26 19.39 -4.04
C ASP A 167 1.37 18.45 -3.55
N VAL A 168 2.14 18.93 -2.58
CA VAL A 168 3.32 18.26 -2.04
C VAL A 168 3.18 18.15 -0.52
N LEU A 169 3.29 16.94 0.00
CA LEU A 169 3.36 16.72 1.44
C LEU A 169 4.80 16.93 1.91
N VAL A 170 4.98 17.90 2.83
CA VAL A 170 6.24 18.16 3.49
C VAL A 170 6.11 17.72 4.94
N GLU A 171 6.98 16.84 5.41
CA GLU A 171 6.89 16.29 6.76
C GLU A 171 8.27 16.07 7.42
N GLN A 172 8.28 16.05 8.73
CA GLN A 172 9.46 15.72 9.51
C GLN A 172 10.06 14.39 9.06
N TYR A 173 11.38 14.34 8.89
CA TYR A 173 12.10 13.09 8.71
C TYR A 173 12.16 12.34 10.05
N ILE A 174 11.70 11.13 10.07
CA ILE A 174 11.82 10.24 11.25
C ILE A 174 12.99 9.29 11.00
N ASP A 175 13.98 9.34 11.84
CA ASP A 175 15.12 8.43 11.80
C ASP A 175 14.73 7.02 12.29
N GLY A 176 15.69 6.09 12.32
CA GLY A 176 15.47 4.73 12.79
C GLY A 176 15.06 3.75 11.69
N ARG A 177 14.14 2.85 12.01
CA ARG A 177 13.81 1.64 11.23
C ARG A 177 12.50 1.79 10.46
N GLU A 178 12.38 1.06 9.36
CA GLU A 178 11.12 0.96 8.61
C GLU A 178 10.43 -0.36 8.94
N LEU A 179 9.22 -0.26 9.47
CA LEU A 179 8.41 -1.41 9.84
C LEU A 179 7.15 -1.46 8.98
N THR A 180 6.68 -2.66 8.69
CA THR A 180 5.42 -2.86 7.97
C THR A 180 4.58 -3.95 8.63
N VAL A 181 3.25 -3.76 8.57
CA VAL A 181 2.27 -4.67 9.16
C VAL A 181 1.14 -4.93 8.17
N ALA A 182 0.92 -6.19 7.82
CA ALA A 182 -0.24 -6.62 7.06
C ALA A 182 -1.44 -6.86 7.98
N VAL A 183 -2.61 -6.42 7.53
CA VAL A 183 -3.90 -6.68 8.19
C VAL A 183 -4.77 -7.49 7.24
N ILE A 184 -5.42 -8.53 7.77
CA ILE A 184 -6.40 -9.36 7.07
C ILE A 184 -7.71 -9.34 7.87
N GLY A 185 -8.77 -8.77 7.29
CA GLY A 185 -10.03 -8.53 8.00
C GLY A 185 -9.82 -7.57 9.19
N ASP A 186 -9.91 -8.10 10.40
CA ASP A 186 -9.73 -7.35 11.66
C ASP A 186 -8.44 -7.73 12.43
N ARG A 187 -7.53 -8.49 11.79
CA ARG A 187 -6.35 -9.07 12.44
C ARG A 187 -5.05 -8.67 11.74
N ALA A 188 -4.09 -8.16 12.49
CA ALA A 188 -2.71 -8.02 12.05
C ALA A 188 -2.01 -9.38 11.97
N LEU A 189 -1.18 -9.60 10.94
CA LEU A 189 -0.49 -10.88 10.71
C LEU A 189 0.87 -10.95 11.40
N GLY A 190 1.58 -9.82 11.47
CA GLY A 190 2.90 -9.72 12.06
C GLY A 190 3.57 -8.40 11.71
N VAL A 191 4.80 -8.22 12.16
CA VAL A 191 5.62 -7.05 11.86
C VAL A 191 6.87 -7.50 11.12
N THR A 192 7.16 -6.88 9.97
CA THR A 192 8.41 -7.04 9.25
C THR A 192 9.26 -5.77 9.38
N ASP A 193 10.55 -5.92 9.72
CA ASP A 193 11.56 -4.88 9.68
C ASP A 193 12.25 -4.90 8.31
N LEU A 194 12.23 -3.75 7.64
CA LEU A 194 12.78 -3.58 6.30
C LEU A 194 14.14 -2.89 6.39
N ARG A 195 15.18 -3.57 5.93
CA ARG A 195 16.57 -3.08 5.95
C ARG A 195 17.12 -2.97 4.55
N PRO A 196 16.97 -1.80 3.90
CA PRO A 196 17.58 -1.60 2.59
C PRO A 196 19.11 -1.67 2.72
N ASN A 197 19.76 -2.40 1.80
CA ASN A 197 21.22 -2.56 1.80
C ASN A 197 21.95 -1.26 1.48
N VAL A 198 21.29 -0.32 0.78
CA VAL A 198 21.83 0.99 0.43
C VAL A 198 20.69 2.03 0.46
N GLY A 199 20.88 3.11 1.17
CA GLY A 199 20.06 4.31 1.09
C GLY A 199 18.67 4.18 1.73
N PHE A 200 17.64 4.46 0.95
CA PHE A 200 16.23 4.53 1.36
C PHE A 200 15.45 3.38 0.70
N TYR A 201 14.35 2.95 1.31
CA TYR A 201 13.46 1.90 0.76
C TYR A 201 12.62 2.48 -0.40
N ASP A 202 13.28 2.69 -1.54
CA ASP A 202 12.70 3.22 -2.76
C ASP A 202 12.09 2.13 -3.66
N TYR A 203 11.62 2.51 -4.85
CA TYR A 203 11.01 1.59 -5.81
C TYR A 203 11.93 0.42 -6.17
N GLU A 204 13.24 0.69 -6.41
CA GLU A 204 14.20 -0.36 -6.76
C GLU A 204 14.45 -1.32 -5.58
N ALA A 205 14.55 -0.77 -4.37
CA ALA A 205 14.71 -1.55 -3.14
C ALA A 205 13.49 -2.43 -2.84
N LYS A 206 12.28 -2.02 -3.25
CA LYS A 206 11.02 -2.75 -3.05
C LYS A 206 10.83 -3.95 -3.96
N TYR A 207 11.33 -3.88 -5.21
CA TYR A 207 10.98 -4.85 -6.26
C TYR A 207 12.18 -5.58 -6.87
N THR A 208 13.39 -5.36 -6.36
CA THR A 208 14.60 -6.07 -6.80
C THR A 208 15.08 -7.02 -5.70
N ASP A 209 15.17 -8.31 -6.04
CA ASP A 209 15.64 -9.34 -5.11
C ASP A 209 17.04 -9.01 -4.56
N GLY A 210 17.22 -9.23 -3.25
CA GLY A 210 18.49 -9.01 -2.54
C GLY A 210 18.85 -7.53 -2.29
N LYS A 211 17.99 -6.55 -2.62
CA LYS A 211 18.21 -5.12 -2.32
C LYS A 211 17.81 -4.73 -0.90
N THR A 212 16.86 -5.45 -0.31
CA THR A 212 16.36 -5.23 1.04
C THR A 212 16.33 -6.56 1.80
N GLU A 213 16.83 -6.55 3.02
CA GLU A 213 16.64 -7.65 3.95
C GLU A 213 15.30 -7.48 4.66
N HIS A 214 14.48 -8.52 4.66
CA HIS A 214 13.21 -8.59 5.38
C HIS A 214 13.39 -9.46 6.62
N LEU A 215 13.12 -8.92 7.80
CA LEU A 215 13.15 -9.66 9.05
C LEU A 215 11.71 -9.80 9.59
N CYS A 216 11.14 -10.97 9.39
CA CYS A 216 9.81 -11.35 9.89
C CYS A 216 9.92 -12.60 10.78
N PRO A 217 9.63 -12.52 12.10
CA PRO A 217 9.19 -11.33 12.83
C PRO A 217 10.30 -10.29 12.99
N ALA A 218 9.93 -9.01 13.08
CA ALA A 218 10.85 -7.92 13.31
C ALA A 218 11.57 -8.06 14.66
N PRO A 219 12.91 -7.93 14.74
CA PRO A 219 13.64 -7.98 16.00
C PRO A 219 13.55 -6.62 16.76
N ILE A 220 12.37 -6.34 17.31
CA ILE A 220 12.03 -5.12 18.06
C ILE A 220 11.42 -5.51 19.41
N PRO A 221 11.32 -4.58 20.38
CA PRO A 221 10.64 -4.84 21.65
C PRO A 221 9.19 -5.31 21.45
N ASP A 222 8.75 -6.25 22.30
CA ASP A 222 7.39 -6.81 22.21
C ASP A 222 6.31 -5.73 22.30
N GLU A 223 6.50 -4.73 23.16
CA GLU A 223 5.59 -3.59 23.31
C GLU A 223 5.45 -2.75 22.03
N ILE A 224 6.52 -2.63 21.24
CA ILE A 224 6.48 -1.94 19.94
C ILE A 224 5.81 -2.82 18.90
N THR A 225 6.04 -4.14 18.95
CA THR A 225 5.35 -5.12 18.09
C THR A 225 3.84 -5.05 18.30
N GLU A 226 3.40 -5.11 19.55
CA GLU A 226 1.97 -5.02 19.92
C GLU A 226 1.37 -3.69 19.47
N LEU A 227 2.07 -2.57 19.73
CA LEU A 227 1.62 -1.23 19.33
C LEU A 227 1.53 -1.08 17.81
N ALA A 228 2.51 -1.59 17.05
CA ALA A 228 2.49 -1.54 15.60
C ALA A 228 1.30 -2.33 15.03
N MET A 229 1.03 -3.51 15.57
CA MET A 229 -0.12 -4.33 15.18
C MET A 229 -1.45 -3.65 15.55
N GLU A 230 -1.55 -3.04 16.74
CA GLU A 230 -2.73 -2.28 17.16
C GLU A 230 -2.98 -1.09 16.22
N TYR A 231 -1.96 -0.27 15.97
CA TYR A 231 -2.08 0.89 15.08
C TYR A 231 -2.44 0.50 13.65
N ALA A 232 -1.92 -0.61 13.14
CA ALA A 232 -2.28 -1.10 11.81
C ALA A 232 -3.76 -1.46 11.71
N VAL A 233 -4.31 -2.15 12.71
CA VAL A 233 -5.74 -2.50 12.77
C VAL A 233 -6.60 -1.24 12.94
N LEU A 234 -6.21 -0.32 13.83
CA LEU A 234 -6.94 0.95 14.02
C LEU A 234 -6.94 1.82 12.77
N ALA A 235 -5.83 1.88 12.03
CA ALA A 235 -5.73 2.62 10.77
C ALA A 235 -6.58 1.99 9.66
N HIS A 236 -6.56 0.65 9.54
CA HIS A 236 -7.43 -0.11 8.65
C HIS A 236 -8.90 0.24 8.89
N GLN A 237 -9.32 0.23 10.16
CA GLN A 237 -10.69 0.57 10.55
C GLN A 237 -11.01 2.07 10.36
N ALA A 238 -10.06 2.97 10.63
CA ALA A 238 -10.26 4.41 10.49
C ALA A 238 -10.53 4.83 9.05
N LEU A 239 -9.88 4.16 8.08
CA LEU A 239 -10.11 4.37 6.66
C LEU A 239 -11.37 3.65 6.15
N GLY A 240 -11.95 2.73 6.92
CA GLY A 240 -13.03 1.85 6.46
C GLY A 240 -12.53 0.78 5.48
N CYS A 241 -11.29 0.33 5.63
CA CYS A 241 -10.74 -0.74 4.82
C CYS A 241 -11.45 -2.07 5.07
N ARG A 242 -11.41 -2.93 4.06
CA ARG A 242 -11.82 -4.35 4.14
C ARG A 242 -10.81 -5.23 3.41
N GLY A 243 -10.95 -6.55 3.56
CA GLY A 243 -10.04 -7.50 2.94
C GLY A 243 -8.64 -7.39 3.53
N VAL A 244 -7.65 -7.13 2.69
CA VAL A 244 -6.25 -7.03 3.08
C VAL A 244 -5.75 -5.59 2.92
N SER A 245 -4.96 -5.12 3.86
CA SER A 245 -4.20 -3.87 3.75
C SER A 245 -2.81 -4.02 4.35
N ARG A 246 -1.93 -3.06 4.11
CA ARG A 246 -0.59 -2.98 4.70
C ARG A 246 -0.33 -1.59 5.23
N SER A 247 0.08 -1.51 6.48
CA SER A 247 0.47 -0.26 7.15
C SER A 247 1.98 -0.14 7.21
N ASP A 248 2.52 1.00 6.83
CA ASP A 248 3.95 1.27 6.81
C ASP A 248 4.29 2.33 7.88
N PHE A 249 5.36 2.08 8.66
CA PHE A 249 5.76 2.87 9.83
C PHE A 249 7.23 3.26 9.79
N ARG A 250 7.56 4.36 10.46
CA ARG A 250 8.91 4.64 10.95
C ARG A 250 8.96 4.39 12.46
N TYR A 251 9.95 3.64 12.89
CA TYR A 251 10.23 3.37 14.30
C TYR A 251 11.52 4.06 14.69
N ASP A 252 11.40 5.17 15.42
CA ASP A 252 12.52 5.90 15.95
C ASP A 252 12.98 5.25 17.27
N ASP A 253 14.06 4.49 17.19
CA ASP A 253 14.76 3.85 18.31
C ASP A 253 16.06 4.58 18.70
N THR A 254 16.27 5.80 18.16
CA THR A 254 17.55 6.52 18.28
C THR A 254 17.66 7.36 19.55
N GLU A 255 16.55 7.94 20.02
CA GLU A 255 16.56 8.93 21.12
C GLU A 255 16.04 8.42 22.46
N SER A 256 15.22 7.37 22.48
CA SER A 256 14.56 6.87 23.70
C SER A 256 14.36 5.36 23.68
N SER A 257 14.26 4.74 24.86
CA SER A 257 13.81 3.35 24.99
C SER A 257 12.41 3.38 25.61
N PRO A 258 11.40 2.73 25.02
CA PRO A 258 11.45 1.77 23.90
C PRO A 258 11.46 2.39 22.49
N GLY A 259 11.50 3.70 22.35
CA GLY A 259 11.42 4.40 21.07
C GLY A 259 10.01 4.88 20.76
N ARG A 260 9.81 5.43 19.54
CA ARG A 260 8.52 5.97 19.08
C ARG A 260 8.15 5.44 17.71
N LEU A 261 6.87 5.11 17.53
CA LEU A 261 6.32 4.61 16.28
C LEU A 261 5.48 5.70 15.60
N TYR A 262 5.71 5.88 14.29
CA TYR A 262 5.00 6.85 13.47
C TYR A 262 4.43 6.16 12.22
N MET A 263 3.11 6.30 12.01
CA MET A 263 2.43 5.83 10.81
C MET A 263 2.76 6.70 9.61
N LEU A 264 3.17 6.09 8.50
CA LEU A 264 3.43 6.78 7.24
C LEU A 264 2.21 6.75 6.32
N GLU A 265 1.68 5.56 6.08
CA GLU A 265 0.56 5.32 5.16
C GLU A 265 -0.07 3.94 5.38
N VAL A 266 -1.25 3.75 4.80
CA VAL A 266 -1.90 2.45 4.63
C VAL A 266 -2.08 2.20 3.13
N ASN A 267 -1.58 1.06 2.66
CA ASN A 267 -1.79 0.58 1.31
C ASN A 267 -3.00 -0.38 1.29
N THR A 268 -4.07 0.01 0.58
CA THR A 268 -5.31 -0.79 0.47
C THR A 268 -5.24 -1.88 -0.60
N GLN A 269 -4.19 -1.86 -1.43
CA GLN A 269 -3.97 -2.79 -2.53
C GLN A 269 -2.50 -3.24 -2.54
N PRO A 270 -2.01 -3.88 -1.45
CA PRO A 270 -0.61 -4.24 -1.34
C PRO A 270 -0.18 -5.24 -2.41
N GLY A 271 1.11 -5.21 -2.77
CA GLY A 271 1.70 -6.16 -3.69
C GLY A 271 1.51 -7.61 -3.26
N MET A 272 1.32 -8.49 -4.24
CA MET A 272 1.04 -9.92 -4.04
C MET A 272 2.01 -10.80 -4.83
N THR A 273 3.21 -10.28 -5.14
CA THR A 273 4.29 -11.09 -5.72
C THR A 273 4.91 -12.02 -4.66
N PRO A 274 5.67 -13.04 -5.05
CA PRO A 274 6.37 -13.90 -4.08
C PRO A 274 7.32 -13.17 -3.13
N LEU A 275 7.80 -11.98 -3.50
CA LEU A 275 8.67 -11.12 -2.66
C LEU A 275 7.88 -10.06 -1.87
N SER A 276 6.56 -10.07 -1.98
CA SER A 276 5.71 -9.06 -1.33
C SER A 276 5.48 -9.37 0.14
N LEU A 277 5.38 -8.30 0.93
CA LEU A 277 5.33 -8.33 2.38
C LEU A 277 4.06 -8.98 2.95
N VAL A 278 2.92 -8.86 2.26
CA VAL A 278 1.67 -9.48 2.72
C VAL A 278 1.72 -11.00 2.60
N PRO A 279 2.09 -11.61 1.46
CA PRO A 279 2.32 -13.06 1.37
C PRO A 279 3.38 -13.57 2.36
N GLU A 280 4.46 -12.81 2.59
CA GLU A 280 5.51 -13.16 3.56
C GLU A 280 4.95 -13.25 4.98
N GLN A 281 4.22 -12.21 5.43
CA GLN A 281 3.61 -12.20 6.77
C GLN A 281 2.49 -13.24 6.92
N ALA A 282 1.73 -13.49 5.85
CA ALA A 282 0.73 -14.56 5.83
C ALA A 282 1.39 -15.94 6.00
N ALA A 283 2.49 -16.20 5.29
CA ALA A 283 3.25 -17.44 5.43
C ALA A 283 3.83 -17.59 6.84
N HIS A 284 4.37 -16.50 7.43
CA HIS A 284 4.83 -16.49 8.82
C HIS A 284 3.69 -16.81 9.80
N ALA A 285 2.47 -16.32 9.54
CA ALA A 285 1.26 -16.63 10.31
C ALA A 285 0.67 -18.03 10.01
N GLY A 286 1.32 -18.86 9.19
CA GLY A 286 0.90 -20.22 8.86
C GLY A 286 -0.14 -20.31 7.73
N MET A 287 -0.32 -19.26 6.94
CA MET A 287 -1.27 -19.19 5.82
C MET A 287 -0.50 -19.24 4.50
N SER A 288 -0.75 -20.26 3.67
CA SER A 288 -0.16 -20.35 2.33
C SER A 288 -0.68 -19.24 1.40
N MET A 289 -0.01 -19.03 0.25
CA MET A 289 -0.49 -18.08 -0.77
C MET A 289 -1.89 -18.48 -1.27
N SER A 290 -2.15 -19.77 -1.47
CA SER A 290 -3.46 -20.27 -1.90
C SER A 290 -4.54 -20.02 -0.84
N ASP A 291 -4.22 -20.19 0.46
CA ASP A 291 -5.16 -19.88 1.55
C ASP A 291 -5.44 -18.38 1.62
N LEU A 292 -4.43 -17.54 1.45
CA LEU A 292 -4.56 -16.07 1.47
C LEU A 292 -5.49 -15.59 0.35
N VAL A 293 -5.23 -15.97 -0.91
CA VAL A 293 -6.05 -15.53 -2.04
C VAL A 293 -7.46 -16.12 -2.01
N ALA A 294 -7.61 -17.36 -1.52
CA ALA A 294 -8.91 -17.96 -1.29
C ALA A 294 -9.71 -17.20 -0.24
N TRP A 295 -9.08 -16.88 0.90
CA TRP A 295 -9.71 -16.04 1.92
C TRP A 295 -10.17 -14.68 1.35
N MET A 296 -9.34 -14.05 0.53
CA MET A 296 -9.68 -12.77 -0.10
C MET A 296 -10.89 -12.88 -1.03
N VAL A 297 -10.97 -13.96 -1.82
CA VAL A 297 -12.12 -14.24 -2.71
C VAL A 297 -13.40 -14.53 -1.90
N GLU A 298 -13.30 -15.32 -0.83
CA GLU A 298 -14.48 -15.67 -0.02
C GLU A 298 -15.00 -14.47 0.81
N ASN A 299 -14.16 -13.45 1.05
CA ASN A 299 -14.53 -12.21 1.75
C ASN A 299 -14.70 -11.02 0.80
N ALA A 300 -14.73 -11.25 -0.51
CA ALA A 300 -14.97 -10.20 -1.49
C ALA A 300 -16.41 -9.69 -1.39
N THR A 301 -16.57 -8.38 -1.47
CA THR A 301 -17.88 -7.72 -1.40
C THR A 301 -18.00 -6.62 -2.44
N CYS A 302 -19.24 -6.16 -2.66
CA CYS A 302 -19.60 -5.01 -3.47
C CYS A 302 -20.32 -4.01 -2.57
N ASP A 303 -20.09 -2.70 -2.76
CA ASP A 303 -20.74 -1.65 -1.96
C ASP A 303 -22.09 -1.21 -2.60
N ALA A 304 -22.50 -1.79 -3.74
CA ALA A 304 -23.75 -1.49 -4.45
C ALA A 304 -24.97 -2.22 -3.86
#